data_f9c758f64087d167038cb2ff32cd7b1b
#
_entry.id   f9c758f64087d167038cb2ff32cd7b1b
#
_cell.length_a   1.000
_cell.length_b   1.000
_cell.length_c   1.000
_cell.angle_alpha   90.00
_cell.angle_beta   90.00
_cell.angle_gamma   90.00
#
_symmetry.space_group_name_H-M   'P 1'
#
loop_
_entity.id
_entity.type
_entity.pdbx_description
1 polymer ?
#
loop_
_entity_poly.entity_id
_entity_poly.type
_entity_poly.pdbx_seq_one_letter_code
_entity_poly.pdbx_strand_id
1 'polypeptide(L)'
;MESEPINRLLVVDDEPAQVQALCHTLEDEGYSVKGFTGAGAALAVLRAGSFDIVLTDLTMPGMDGVAFLNAAREIDPGLAGIVMTGHGTIATAVEAMKAGAIDYILKPFDLRVILRVLARTQAMLRLRRENAALLERLSARTVELEAANRELSVANRELEAFSDSVSHDLRAPLRTIDGLLRVVQEDFGSGIPPEAHRHIDTICAQASRMSELIEDMLRLSRLGREPLGKRPVDMRALVQEVVGELQAAEPARQADIRIGELPDAQADPSLLRQVWVNLVANALKFTRRREHALIEIGGAARAGDQGRGRAGAEQKLYSIRDNGAGFDPRRAERLFGIFQRLHAAKEFEGTGVGLSIVRRVIERHGGSIWAESEPDKGAAFHFTLP
;
A
#
# COMPACT_ATOMS: atom_id res chain seq x y z
N MET A 1 24.92 -10.44 -13.03
CA MET A 1 25.74 -10.08 -14.21
C MET A 1 26.72 -9.04 -13.72
N GLU A 2 27.99 -9.42 -13.61
CA GLU A 2 29.06 -8.44 -13.38
C GLU A 2 29.10 -7.52 -14.59
N SER A 3 28.98 -6.20 -14.37
CA SER A 3 29.11 -5.22 -15.45
C SER A 3 30.53 -5.29 -16.00
N GLU A 4 30.68 -5.41 -17.32
CA GLU A 4 32.00 -5.34 -17.98
C GLU A 4 32.78 -4.15 -17.44
N PRO A 5 34.07 -4.34 -17.15
CA PRO A 5 34.91 -3.26 -16.60
C PRO A 5 34.97 -2.10 -17.60
N ILE A 6 34.77 -0.88 -17.11
CA ILE A 6 34.87 0.35 -17.90
C ILE A 6 36.37 0.68 -18.01
N ASN A 7 37.08 0.05 -18.94
CA ASN A 7 38.52 0.18 -19.06
C ASN A 7 39.03 0.28 -20.52
N ARG A 8 38.14 0.38 -21.51
CA ARG A 8 38.56 0.48 -22.94
C ARG A 8 38.77 1.94 -23.29
N LEU A 9 40.03 2.30 -23.50
CA LEU A 9 40.47 3.65 -23.76
C LEU A 9 40.89 3.83 -25.21
N LEU A 10 40.52 4.97 -25.81
CA LEU A 10 41.02 5.43 -27.07
C LEU A 10 41.89 6.68 -26.82
N VAL A 11 43.14 6.67 -27.25
CA VAL A 11 44.05 7.83 -27.19
C VAL A 11 44.29 8.40 -28.59
N VAL A 12 44.09 9.69 -28.74
CA VAL A 12 44.27 10.37 -30.03
C VAL A 12 45.12 11.64 -29.81
N ASP A 13 46.31 11.67 -30.42
CA ASP A 13 47.23 12.79 -30.30
C ASP A 13 48.15 12.79 -31.54
N ASP A 14 48.44 13.90 -32.13
CA ASP A 14 49.24 13.99 -33.37
C ASP A 14 50.75 13.69 -33.14
N GLU A 15 51.20 13.67 -31.89
CA GLU A 15 52.58 13.30 -31.53
C GLU A 15 52.73 11.77 -31.26
N PRO A 16 53.37 11.00 -32.16
CA PRO A 16 53.52 9.56 -32.04
C PRO A 16 54.19 9.12 -30.74
N ALA A 17 55.17 9.88 -30.26
CA ALA A 17 55.87 9.58 -29.00
C ALA A 17 54.96 9.72 -27.76
N GLN A 18 54.06 10.71 -27.75
CA GLN A 18 53.08 10.88 -26.67
C GLN A 18 52.04 9.77 -26.68
N VAL A 19 51.52 9.41 -27.86
CA VAL A 19 50.56 8.30 -27.99
C VAL A 19 51.15 7.00 -27.45
N GLN A 20 52.41 6.69 -27.88
CA GLN A 20 53.06 5.44 -27.45
C GLN A 20 53.32 5.42 -25.93
N ALA A 21 53.81 6.53 -25.38
CA ALA A 21 54.08 6.63 -23.94
C ALA A 21 52.79 6.52 -23.12
N LEU A 22 51.71 7.21 -23.50
CA LEU A 22 50.42 7.15 -22.84
C LEU A 22 49.80 5.73 -22.90
N CYS A 23 49.81 5.10 -24.08
CA CYS A 23 49.27 3.75 -24.23
C CYS A 23 50.00 2.77 -23.31
N HIS A 24 51.34 2.76 -23.34
CA HIS A 24 52.12 1.85 -22.51
C HIS A 24 51.86 2.07 -21.01
N THR A 25 51.85 3.34 -20.59
CA THR A 25 51.65 3.66 -19.16
C THR A 25 50.25 3.31 -18.68
N LEU A 26 49.21 3.51 -19.49
CA LEU A 26 47.84 3.17 -19.14
C LEU A 26 47.57 1.67 -19.24
N GLU A 27 48.26 0.95 -20.13
CA GLU A 27 48.20 -0.52 -20.16
C GLU A 27 48.79 -1.13 -18.88
N ASP A 28 49.92 -0.59 -18.37
CA ASP A 28 50.51 -1.00 -17.10
C ASP A 28 49.55 -0.77 -15.90
N GLU A 29 48.68 0.21 -15.98
CA GLU A 29 47.63 0.48 -14.98
C GLU A 29 46.34 -0.32 -15.19
N GLY A 30 46.32 -1.28 -16.16
CA GLY A 30 45.24 -2.22 -16.36
C GLY A 30 44.12 -1.74 -17.32
N TYR A 31 44.37 -0.68 -18.07
CA TYR A 31 43.45 -0.24 -19.13
C TYR A 31 43.70 -0.99 -20.43
N SER A 32 42.63 -1.22 -21.21
CA SER A 32 42.75 -1.69 -22.59
C SER A 32 42.81 -0.50 -23.52
N VAL A 33 43.99 -0.16 -24.04
CA VAL A 33 44.24 1.10 -24.74
C VAL A 33 44.48 0.86 -26.23
N LYS A 34 43.95 1.78 -27.08
CA LYS A 34 44.34 1.89 -28.47
C LYS A 34 44.70 3.34 -28.78
N GLY A 35 45.91 3.55 -29.36
CA GLY A 35 46.43 4.86 -29.69
C GLY A 35 46.41 5.13 -31.19
N PHE A 36 46.09 6.38 -31.56
CA PHE A 36 46.09 6.84 -32.93
C PHE A 36 46.70 8.23 -33.04
N THR A 37 47.43 8.47 -34.14
CA THR A 37 48.05 9.77 -34.41
C THR A 37 47.18 10.69 -35.29
N GLY A 38 45.94 10.31 -35.55
CA GLY A 38 45.02 11.12 -36.33
C GLY A 38 43.55 10.73 -36.12
N ALA A 39 42.70 11.73 -36.14
CA ALA A 39 41.27 11.64 -35.90
C ALA A 39 40.53 10.65 -36.83
N GLY A 40 40.90 10.62 -38.13
CA GLY A 40 40.23 9.77 -39.11
C GLY A 40 40.39 8.27 -38.84
N ALA A 41 41.58 7.82 -38.45
CA ALA A 41 41.85 6.44 -38.09
C ALA A 41 41.15 6.06 -36.78
N ALA A 42 41.11 6.95 -35.79
CA ALA A 42 40.41 6.78 -34.55
C ALA A 42 38.88 6.64 -34.74
N LEU A 43 38.25 7.47 -35.60
CA LEU A 43 36.82 7.36 -35.95
C LEU A 43 36.49 6.04 -36.68
N ALA A 44 37.39 5.56 -37.53
CA ALA A 44 37.20 4.29 -38.22
C ALA A 44 37.14 3.11 -37.24
N VAL A 45 38.02 3.13 -36.24
CA VAL A 45 38.03 2.07 -35.18
C VAL A 45 36.84 2.20 -34.23
N LEU A 46 36.38 3.40 -33.92
CA LEU A 46 35.16 3.61 -33.15
C LEU A 46 33.90 3.03 -33.83
N ARG A 47 33.82 3.03 -35.16
CA ARG A 47 32.73 2.37 -35.90
C ARG A 47 32.81 0.83 -35.87
N ALA A 48 33.99 0.27 -35.67
CA ALA A 48 34.22 -1.17 -35.68
C ALA A 48 34.23 -1.80 -34.29
N GLY A 49 34.38 -1.00 -33.25
CA GLY A 49 34.48 -1.46 -31.88
C GLY A 49 33.98 -0.43 -30.88
N SER A 50 33.70 -0.89 -29.64
CA SER A 50 33.23 -0.02 -28.56
C SER A 50 34.40 0.40 -27.66
N PHE A 51 34.41 1.65 -27.25
CA PHE A 51 35.30 2.22 -26.24
C PHE A 51 34.45 2.91 -25.16
N ASP A 52 35.01 3.00 -23.97
CA ASP A 52 34.30 3.64 -22.84
C ASP A 52 34.72 5.12 -22.71
N ILE A 53 36.00 5.38 -22.91
CA ILE A 53 36.60 6.72 -22.74
C ILE A 53 37.52 7.02 -23.91
N VAL A 54 37.52 8.26 -24.35
CA VAL A 54 38.51 8.77 -25.27
C VAL A 54 39.31 9.92 -24.64
N LEU A 55 40.62 9.85 -24.75
CA LEU A 55 41.57 10.91 -24.48
C LEU A 55 42.03 11.52 -25.82
N THR A 56 41.70 12.76 -26.12
CA THR A 56 42.08 13.41 -27.38
C THR A 56 42.87 14.67 -27.13
N ASP A 57 43.93 14.91 -27.92
CA ASP A 57 44.52 16.22 -27.92
C ASP A 57 43.57 17.24 -28.53
N LEU A 58 43.64 18.48 -28.04
CA LEU A 58 42.81 19.57 -28.52
C LEU A 58 43.23 20.00 -29.90
N THR A 59 44.57 20.11 -30.13
CA THR A 59 45.17 20.71 -31.35
C THR A 59 45.77 19.63 -32.21
N MET A 60 45.05 19.17 -33.23
CA MET A 60 45.53 18.14 -34.16
C MET A 60 45.40 18.65 -35.62
N PRO A 61 46.30 18.23 -36.52
CA PRO A 61 46.22 18.58 -37.93
C PRO A 61 44.95 18.01 -38.61
N GLY A 62 44.26 18.84 -39.37
CA GLY A 62 43.09 18.45 -40.15
C GLY A 62 41.77 18.47 -39.38
N MET A 63 41.69 17.77 -38.24
CA MET A 63 40.50 17.75 -37.38
C MET A 63 40.95 17.94 -35.92
N ASP A 64 40.51 19.03 -35.30
CA ASP A 64 40.81 19.27 -33.89
C ASP A 64 40.07 18.36 -32.95
N GLY A 65 40.46 18.33 -31.65
CA GLY A 65 39.88 17.45 -30.66
C GLY A 65 38.39 17.70 -30.36
N VAL A 66 37.93 18.92 -30.54
CA VAL A 66 36.51 19.28 -30.37
C VAL A 66 35.66 18.71 -31.50
N ALA A 67 36.10 18.91 -32.73
CA ALA A 67 35.44 18.34 -33.92
C ALA A 67 35.47 16.81 -33.90
N PHE A 68 36.59 16.21 -33.45
CA PHE A 68 36.73 14.78 -33.27
C PHE A 68 35.73 14.26 -32.24
N LEU A 69 35.63 14.88 -31.07
CA LEU A 69 34.68 14.49 -30.01
C LEU A 69 33.23 14.55 -30.46
N ASN A 70 32.84 15.57 -31.18
CA ASN A 70 31.51 15.67 -31.75
C ASN A 70 31.22 14.50 -32.70
N ALA A 71 32.12 14.23 -33.64
CA ALA A 71 31.97 13.09 -34.55
C ALA A 71 32.00 11.73 -33.86
N ALA A 72 32.82 11.57 -32.84
CA ALA A 72 32.90 10.33 -32.03
C ALA A 72 31.59 10.09 -31.28
N ARG A 73 30.96 11.11 -30.74
CA ARG A 73 29.66 11.00 -30.01
C ARG A 73 28.45 10.78 -30.95
N GLU A 74 28.55 11.20 -32.20
CA GLU A 74 27.55 10.80 -33.21
C GLU A 74 27.61 9.29 -33.49
N ILE A 75 28.81 8.67 -33.39
CA ILE A 75 28.98 7.21 -33.54
C ILE A 75 28.55 6.46 -32.25
N ASP A 76 29.02 6.96 -31.12
CA ASP A 76 28.69 6.37 -29.80
C ASP A 76 28.32 7.47 -28.78
N PRO A 77 27.02 7.72 -28.54
CA PRO A 77 26.57 8.72 -27.58
C PRO A 77 26.97 8.42 -26.13
N GLY A 78 27.35 7.16 -25.83
CA GLY A 78 27.79 6.71 -24.50
C GLY A 78 29.27 6.99 -24.23
N LEU A 79 30.05 7.33 -25.25
CA LEU A 79 31.48 7.58 -25.15
C LEU A 79 31.82 8.81 -24.30
N ALA A 80 32.68 8.62 -23.32
CA ALA A 80 33.16 9.68 -22.45
C ALA A 80 34.41 10.39 -23.05
N GLY A 81 34.31 11.66 -23.40
CA GLY A 81 35.43 12.43 -23.95
C GLY A 81 36.21 13.19 -22.89
N ILE A 82 37.52 13.07 -22.91
CA ILE A 82 38.47 13.87 -22.12
C ILE A 82 39.44 14.56 -23.11
N VAL A 83 39.58 15.87 -23.00
CA VAL A 83 40.44 16.66 -23.87
C VAL A 83 41.75 16.96 -23.17
N MET A 84 42.89 16.74 -23.88
CA MET A 84 44.23 17.13 -23.45
C MET A 84 44.61 18.44 -24.17
N THR A 85 45.19 19.41 -23.49
CA THR A 85 45.55 20.69 -24.10
C THR A 85 46.87 21.26 -23.54
N GLY A 86 47.73 21.79 -24.43
CA GLY A 86 48.96 22.47 -24.03
C GLY A 86 48.75 23.97 -23.73
N HIS A 87 47.63 24.56 -24.09
CA HIS A 87 47.29 25.96 -23.86
C HIS A 87 46.00 26.06 -23.04
N GLY A 88 46.16 25.97 -21.69
CA GLY A 88 45.03 26.00 -20.75
C GLY A 88 44.46 27.41 -20.56
N THR A 89 43.76 27.94 -21.54
CA THR A 89 42.93 29.13 -21.31
C THR A 89 41.54 28.71 -20.86
N ILE A 90 40.87 29.54 -20.05
CA ILE A 90 39.49 29.30 -19.65
C ILE A 90 38.58 29.11 -20.88
N ALA A 91 38.87 29.81 -21.97
CA ALA A 91 38.10 29.73 -23.21
C ALA A 91 38.17 28.33 -23.84
N THR A 92 39.36 27.75 -23.99
CA THR A 92 39.54 26.41 -24.56
C THR A 92 38.93 25.29 -23.73
N ALA A 93 38.99 25.41 -22.39
CA ALA A 93 38.31 24.48 -21.47
C ALA A 93 36.76 24.57 -21.63
N VAL A 94 36.23 25.79 -21.75
CA VAL A 94 34.77 25.98 -21.93
C VAL A 94 34.32 25.44 -23.30
N GLU A 95 35.08 25.59 -24.36
CA GLU A 95 34.79 25.03 -25.68
C GLU A 95 34.76 23.50 -25.66
N ALA A 96 35.74 22.86 -25.06
CA ALA A 96 35.77 21.42 -24.88
C ALA A 96 34.54 20.91 -24.09
N MET A 97 34.17 21.58 -23.00
CA MET A 97 32.99 21.23 -22.21
C MET A 97 31.69 21.45 -22.99
N LYS A 98 31.56 22.50 -23.78
CA LYS A 98 30.41 22.73 -24.69
C LYS A 98 30.29 21.65 -25.77
N ALA A 99 31.41 21.14 -26.27
CA ALA A 99 31.45 20.01 -27.20
C ALA A 99 31.11 18.66 -26.51
N GLY A 100 30.87 18.71 -25.21
CA GLY A 100 30.49 17.54 -24.42
C GLY A 100 31.65 16.70 -23.87
N ALA A 101 32.86 17.28 -23.80
CA ALA A 101 33.90 16.66 -22.99
C ALA A 101 33.46 16.59 -21.54
N ILE A 102 33.76 15.49 -20.87
CA ILE A 102 33.45 15.29 -19.46
C ILE A 102 34.49 15.97 -18.58
N ASP A 103 35.71 16.05 -19.09
CA ASP A 103 36.83 16.68 -18.41
C ASP A 103 37.89 17.12 -19.38
N TYR A 104 38.91 17.89 -18.86
CA TYR A 104 40.08 18.27 -19.59
C TYR A 104 41.35 18.10 -18.75
N ILE A 105 42.50 17.91 -19.41
CA ILE A 105 43.78 17.70 -18.79
C ILE A 105 44.80 18.69 -19.43
N LEU A 106 45.51 19.45 -18.60
CA LEU A 106 46.54 20.38 -19.05
C LEU A 106 47.88 19.67 -19.27
N LYS A 107 48.51 19.85 -20.45
CA LYS A 107 49.90 19.45 -20.72
C LYS A 107 50.88 20.52 -20.23
N PRO A 108 52.03 20.17 -19.67
CA PRO A 108 52.50 18.82 -19.35
C PRO A 108 51.75 18.24 -18.10
N PHE A 109 51.35 17.01 -18.15
CA PHE A 109 50.61 16.34 -17.07
C PHE A 109 51.44 15.26 -16.37
N ASP A 110 51.18 15.08 -15.09
CA ASP A 110 51.63 13.94 -14.30
C ASP A 110 50.63 12.78 -14.47
N LEU A 111 51.11 11.53 -14.56
CA LEU A 111 50.29 10.34 -14.64
C LEU A 111 49.17 10.31 -13.59
N ARG A 112 49.48 10.77 -12.37
CA ARG A 112 48.50 10.86 -11.25
C ARG A 112 47.29 11.74 -11.59
N VAL A 113 47.44 12.75 -12.40
CA VAL A 113 46.34 13.63 -12.86
C VAL A 113 45.43 12.87 -13.82
N ILE A 114 46.02 12.17 -14.80
CA ILE A 114 45.28 11.33 -15.77
C ILE A 114 44.48 10.27 -15.04
N LEU A 115 45.12 9.50 -14.18
CA LEU A 115 44.46 8.42 -13.43
C LEU A 115 43.30 8.90 -12.55
N ARG A 116 43.44 10.08 -11.93
CA ARG A 116 42.36 10.71 -11.15
C ARG A 116 41.17 11.08 -12.03
N VAL A 117 41.41 11.65 -13.19
CA VAL A 117 40.35 12.02 -14.15
C VAL A 117 39.67 10.78 -14.70
N LEU A 118 40.45 9.74 -15.06
CA LEU A 118 39.92 8.47 -15.54
C LEU A 118 39.06 7.79 -14.47
N ALA A 119 39.55 7.73 -13.23
CA ALA A 119 38.78 7.13 -12.12
C ALA A 119 37.44 7.85 -11.88
N ARG A 120 37.43 9.19 -11.94
CA ARG A 120 36.20 9.99 -11.83
C ARG A 120 35.25 9.72 -12.99
N THR A 121 35.75 9.66 -14.20
CA THR A 121 35.00 9.38 -15.42
C THR A 121 34.40 7.96 -15.38
N GLN A 122 35.19 6.96 -14.96
CA GLN A 122 34.71 5.59 -14.78
C GLN A 122 33.57 5.51 -13.75
N ALA A 123 33.74 6.17 -12.59
CA ALA A 123 32.70 6.20 -11.56
C ALA A 123 31.40 6.81 -12.09
N MET A 124 31.48 7.88 -12.85
CA MET A 124 30.32 8.53 -13.46
C MET A 124 29.66 7.64 -14.53
N LEU A 125 30.43 6.97 -15.38
CA LEU A 125 29.88 6.04 -16.38
C LEU A 125 29.22 4.84 -15.73
N ARG A 126 29.83 4.28 -14.66
CA ARG A 126 29.23 3.19 -13.88
C ARG A 126 27.88 3.61 -13.30
N LEU A 127 27.83 4.78 -12.66
CA LEU A 127 26.59 5.30 -12.07
C LEU A 127 25.50 5.54 -13.13
N ARG A 128 25.87 6.05 -14.34
CA ARG A 128 24.93 6.20 -15.46
C ARG A 128 24.37 4.86 -15.94
N ARG A 129 25.21 3.83 -16.07
CA ARG A 129 24.77 2.47 -16.45
C ARG A 129 23.85 1.85 -15.41
N GLU A 130 24.18 1.99 -14.12
CA GLU A 130 23.36 1.53 -13.01
C GLU A 130 21.99 2.21 -12.99
N ASN A 131 21.97 3.54 -13.14
CA ASN A 131 20.72 4.30 -13.19
C ASN A 131 19.84 3.91 -14.38
N ALA A 132 20.41 3.72 -15.56
CA ALA A 132 19.66 3.26 -16.74
C ALA A 132 19.03 1.87 -16.50
N ALA A 133 19.80 0.94 -15.95
CA ALA A 133 19.31 -0.41 -15.61
C ALA A 133 18.23 -0.38 -14.53
N LEU A 134 18.36 0.49 -13.52
CA LEU A 134 17.33 0.67 -12.47
C LEU A 134 16.04 1.26 -13.04
N LEU A 135 16.12 2.25 -13.92
CA LEU A 135 14.95 2.85 -14.58
C LEU A 135 14.21 1.83 -15.45
N GLU A 136 14.94 0.99 -16.18
CA GLU A 136 14.34 -0.09 -16.98
C GLU A 136 13.62 -1.12 -16.09
N ARG A 137 14.25 -1.54 -14.98
CA ARG A 137 13.62 -2.44 -14.01
C ARG A 137 12.39 -1.83 -13.37
N LEU A 138 12.44 -0.55 -13.00
CA LEU A 138 11.30 0.19 -12.43
C LEU A 138 10.15 0.23 -13.43
N SER A 139 10.41 0.57 -14.68
CA SER A 139 9.40 0.61 -15.75
C SER A 139 8.73 -0.76 -15.94
N ALA A 140 9.52 -1.83 -16.02
CA ALA A 140 8.99 -3.19 -16.15
C ALA A 140 8.10 -3.57 -14.95
N ARG A 141 8.53 -3.25 -13.72
CA ARG A 141 7.74 -3.52 -12.50
C ARG A 141 6.46 -2.70 -12.43
N THR A 142 6.49 -1.46 -12.89
CA THR A 142 5.28 -0.62 -12.94
C THR A 142 4.22 -1.24 -13.86
N VAL A 143 4.61 -1.67 -15.05
CA VAL A 143 3.71 -2.35 -16.00
C VAL A 143 3.13 -3.64 -15.42
N GLU A 144 3.96 -4.46 -14.76
CA GLU A 144 3.52 -5.70 -14.10
C GLU A 144 2.49 -5.43 -12.99
N LEU A 145 2.78 -4.43 -12.12
CA LEU A 145 1.88 -4.03 -11.03
C LEU A 145 0.55 -3.47 -11.54
N GLU A 146 0.57 -2.68 -12.61
CA GLU A 146 -0.65 -2.15 -13.23
C GLU A 146 -1.51 -3.24 -13.85
N ALA A 147 -0.87 -4.27 -14.47
CA ALA A 147 -1.58 -5.42 -15.00
C ALA A 147 -2.25 -6.23 -13.87
N ALA A 148 -1.50 -6.57 -12.81
CA ALA A 148 -2.02 -7.30 -11.66
C ALA A 148 -3.15 -6.54 -10.95
N ASN A 149 -3.03 -5.21 -10.81
CA ASN A 149 -4.07 -4.38 -10.20
C ASN A 149 -5.35 -4.33 -11.06
N ARG A 150 -5.22 -4.33 -12.39
CA ARG A 150 -6.37 -4.43 -13.30
C ARG A 150 -7.08 -5.77 -13.16
N GLU A 151 -6.35 -6.90 -13.14
CA GLU A 151 -6.92 -8.23 -12.95
C GLU A 151 -7.64 -8.35 -11.61
N LEU A 152 -7.01 -7.88 -10.53
CA LEU A 152 -7.61 -7.86 -9.19
C LEU A 152 -8.91 -7.04 -9.16
N SER A 153 -8.92 -5.89 -9.85
CA SER A 153 -10.09 -5.01 -9.92
C SER A 153 -11.24 -5.64 -10.73
N VAL A 154 -10.93 -6.43 -11.77
CA VAL A 154 -11.93 -7.18 -12.53
C VAL A 154 -12.50 -8.30 -11.68
N ALA A 155 -11.66 -9.15 -11.09
CA ALA A 155 -12.09 -10.26 -10.24
C ALA A 155 -12.93 -9.80 -9.04
N ASN A 156 -12.55 -8.68 -8.44
CA ASN A 156 -13.33 -8.09 -7.34
C ASN A 156 -14.72 -7.65 -7.79
N ARG A 157 -14.84 -7.00 -8.98
CA ARG A 157 -16.14 -6.60 -9.56
C ARG A 157 -17.03 -7.79 -9.89
N GLU A 158 -16.44 -8.87 -10.44
CA GLU A 158 -17.18 -10.10 -10.74
C GLU A 158 -17.70 -10.78 -9.46
N LEU A 159 -16.88 -10.88 -8.43
CA LEU A 159 -17.28 -11.43 -7.12
C LEU A 159 -18.43 -10.63 -6.51
N GLU A 160 -18.38 -9.32 -6.66
CA GLU A 160 -19.40 -8.40 -6.17
C GLU A 160 -20.72 -8.55 -6.92
N ALA A 161 -20.69 -8.55 -8.26
CA ALA A 161 -21.86 -8.77 -9.08
C ALA A 161 -22.51 -10.11 -8.79
N PHE A 162 -21.71 -11.15 -8.59
CA PHE A 162 -22.16 -12.47 -8.15
C PHE A 162 -22.86 -12.39 -6.78
N SER A 163 -22.26 -11.73 -5.79
CA SER A 163 -22.83 -11.58 -4.45
C SER A 163 -24.17 -10.83 -4.46
N ASP A 164 -24.27 -9.75 -5.25
CA ASP A 164 -25.51 -8.98 -5.39
C ASP A 164 -26.62 -9.83 -6.06
N SER A 165 -26.28 -10.57 -7.14
CA SER A 165 -27.24 -11.44 -7.85
C SER A 165 -27.74 -12.58 -6.97
N VAL A 166 -26.84 -13.34 -6.34
CA VAL A 166 -27.19 -14.46 -5.46
C VAL A 166 -28.05 -13.98 -4.29
N SER A 167 -27.73 -12.84 -3.71
CA SER A 167 -28.50 -12.29 -2.59
C SER A 167 -29.93 -11.88 -3.00
N HIS A 168 -30.07 -11.29 -4.21
CA HIS A 168 -31.39 -10.99 -4.75
C HIS A 168 -32.22 -12.25 -4.95
N ASP A 169 -31.61 -13.27 -5.55
CA ASP A 169 -32.30 -14.53 -5.90
C ASP A 169 -32.64 -15.39 -4.66
N LEU A 170 -31.88 -15.26 -3.57
CA LEU A 170 -32.18 -15.90 -2.30
C LEU A 170 -33.27 -15.16 -1.49
N ARG A 171 -33.36 -13.83 -1.63
CA ARG A 171 -34.34 -13.04 -0.88
C ARG A 171 -35.78 -13.28 -1.33
N ALA A 172 -36.01 -13.52 -2.62
CA ALA A 172 -37.33 -13.74 -3.17
C ALA A 172 -38.03 -14.98 -2.59
N PRO A 173 -37.40 -16.19 -2.62
CA PRO A 173 -38.03 -17.39 -2.04
C PRO A 173 -38.20 -17.29 -0.51
N LEU A 174 -37.29 -16.64 0.21
CA LEU A 174 -37.43 -16.47 1.65
C LEU A 174 -38.64 -15.60 2.02
N ARG A 175 -38.87 -14.51 1.29
CA ARG A 175 -40.09 -13.69 1.48
C ARG A 175 -41.37 -14.48 1.18
N THR A 176 -41.33 -15.34 0.16
CA THR A 176 -42.47 -16.20 -0.16
C THR A 176 -42.75 -17.20 0.96
N ILE A 177 -41.71 -17.84 1.52
CA ILE A 177 -41.85 -18.77 2.66
C ILE A 177 -42.46 -18.04 3.87
N ASP A 178 -41.88 -16.88 4.24
CA ASP A 178 -42.38 -16.09 5.37
C ASP A 178 -43.85 -15.67 5.17
N GLY A 179 -44.18 -15.18 3.96
CA GLY A 179 -45.55 -14.80 3.63
C GLY A 179 -46.54 -15.95 3.70
N LEU A 180 -46.20 -17.12 3.13
CA LEU A 180 -47.08 -18.30 3.17
C LEU A 180 -47.31 -18.81 4.62
N LEU A 181 -46.25 -18.80 5.46
CA LEU A 181 -46.37 -19.21 6.82
C LEU A 181 -47.26 -18.26 7.66
N ARG A 182 -47.19 -16.96 7.41
CA ARG A 182 -48.09 -15.98 8.02
C ARG A 182 -49.55 -16.21 7.62
N VAL A 183 -49.81 -16.45 6.33
CA VAL A 183 -51.19 -16.81 5.86
C VAL A 183 -51.68 -18.08 6.54
N VAL A 184 -50.84 -19.13 6.67
CA VAL A 184 -51.21 -20.34 7.39
C VAL A 184 -51.52 -20.05 8.87
N GLN A 185 -50.78 -19.18 9.54
CA GLN A 185 -51.07 -18.81 10.92
C GLN A 185 -52.34 -17.97 11.07
N GLU A 186 -52.61 -17.04 10.10
CA GLU A 186 -53.79 -16.17 10.11
C GLU A 186 -55.07 -16.97 9.78
N ASP A 187 -55.05 -17.78 8.71
CA ASP A 187 -56.23 -18.45 8.22
C ASP A 187 -56.60 -19.74 9.00
N PHE A 188 -55.61 -20.46 9.48
CA PHE A 188 -55.77 -21.76 10.11
C PHE A 188 -55.31 -21.84 11.56
N GLY A 189 -54.84 -20.74 12.17
CA GLY A 189 -54.21 -20.71 13.49
C GLY A 189 -55.04 -21.38 14.61
N SER A 190 -56.33 -21.18 14.62
CA SER A 190 -57.24 -21.81 15.62
C SER A 190 -57.38 -23.33 15.48
N GLY A 191 -57.05 -23.89 14.33
CA GLY A 191 -57.13 -25.33 14.03
C GLY A 191 -55.78 -26.06 14.03
N ILE A 192 -54.67 -25.34 14.19
CA ILE A 192 -53.32 -25.92 14.14
C ILE A 192 -52.94 -26.49 15.51
N PRO A 193 -52.48 -27.76 15.61
CA PRO A 193 -51.98 -28.30 16.84
C PRO A 193 -50.82 -27.51 17.44
N PRO A 194 -50.66 -27.40 18.77
CA PRO A 194 -49.60 -26.64 19.41
C PRO A 194 -48.17 -27.06 18.98
N GLU A 195 -48.00 -28.33 18.58
CA GLU A 195 -46.71 -28.79 18.03
C GLU A 195 -46.42 -28.26 16.64
N ALA A 196 -47.43 -28.15 15.76
CA ALA A 196 -47.29 -27.60 14.44
C ALA A 196 -47.05 -26.08 14.49
N HIS A 197 -47.69 -25.37 15.45
CA HIS A 197 -47.37 -23.94 15.69
C HIS A 197 -45.88 -23.75 16.02
N ARG A 198 -45.31 -24.57 16.92
CA ARG A 198 -43.87 -24.50 17.25
C ARG A 198 -42.97 -24.72 16.02
N HIS A 199 -43.34 -25.62 15.13
CA HIS A 199 -42.61 -25.85 13.88
C HIS A 199 -42.71 -24.64 12.92
N ILE A 200 -43.90 -24.07 12.77
CA ILE A 200 -44.11 -22.86 11.96
C ILE A 200 -43.28 -21.70 12.48
N ASP A 201 -43.34 -21.43 13.79
CA ASP A 201 -42.53 -20.38 14.43
C ASP A 201 -41.02 -20.59 14.22
N THR A 202 -40.59 -21.86 14.31
CA THR A 202 -39.18 -22.22 14.04
C THR A 202 -38.80 -21.93 12.57
N ILE A 203 -39.66 -22.25 11.62
CA ILE A 203 -39.40 -22.00 10.18
C ILE A 203 -39.37 -20.50 9.90
N CYS A 204 -40.32 -19.72 10.43
CA CYS A 204 -40.35 -18.28 10.34
C CYS A 204 -39.06 -17.66 10.90
N ALA A 205 -38.62 -18.06 12.07
CA ALA A 205 -37.40 -17.59 12.69
C ALA A 205 -36.16 -17.93 11.85
N GLN A 206 -36.10 -19.10 11.22
CA GLN A 206 -34.99 -19.45 10.30
C GLN A 206 -35.02 -18.66 9.00
N ALA A 207 -36.20 -18.43 8.41
CA ALA A 207 -36.36 -17.63 7.19
C ALA A 207 -35.94 -16.17 7.43
N SER A 208 -36.37 -15.56 8.54
CA SER A 208 -35.95 -14.23 8.95
C SER A 208 -34.44 -14.14 9.16
N ARG A 209 -33.87 -15.12 9.85
CA ARG A 209 -32.42 -15.19 10.08
C ARG A 209 -31.62 -15.31 8.78
N MET A 210 -32.10 -16.10 7.80
CA MET A 210 -31.45 -16.18 6.48
C MET A 210 -31.50 -14.84 5.76
N SER A 211 -32.62 -14.12 5.83
CA SER A 211 -32.76 -12.78 5.27
C SER A 211 -31.74 -11.79 5.87
N GLU A 212 -31.59 -11.80 7.21
CA GLU A 212 -30.59 -10.97 7.89
C GLU A 212 -29.15 -11.31 7.46
N LEU A 213 -28.81 -12.61 7.35
CA LEU A 213 -27.50 -13.05 6.89
C LEU A 213 -27.17 -12.55 5.48
N ILE A 214 -28.14 -12.60 4.56
CA ILE A 214 -28.01 -12.12 3.20
C ILE A 214 -27.81 -10.58 3.17
N GLU A 215 -28.57 -9.86 3.97
CA GLU A 215 -28.40 -8.40 4.09
C GLU A 215 -27.05 -8.01 4.66
N ASP A 216 -26.59 -8.69 5.70
CA ASP A 216 -25.28 -8.46 6.31
C ASP A 216 -24.15 -8.76 5.32
N MET A 217 -24.27 -9.84 4.53
CA MET A 217 -23.30 -10.18 3.49
C MET A 217 -23.23 -9.10 2.38
N LEU A 218 -24.38 -8.59 1.95
CA LEU A 218 -24.46 -7.49 0.99
C LEU A 218 -23.83 -6.20 1.55
N ARG A 219 -24.11 -5.88 2.81
CA ARG A 219 -23.50 -4.72 3.48
C ARG A 219 -21.98 -4.84 3.51
N LEU A 220 -21.46 -6.02 3.88
CA LEU A 220 -20.03 -6.28 3.92
C LEU A 220 -19.38 -6.14 2.53
N SER A 221 -20.05 -6.64 1.48
CA SER A 221 -19.60 -6.50 0.08
C SER A 221 -19.53 -5.03 -0.35
N ARG A 222 -20.56 -4.23 -0.02
CA ARG A 222 -20.64 -2.81 -0.41
C ARG A 222 -19.69 -1.90 0.35
N LEU A 223 -19.33 -2.25 1.60
CA LEU A 223 -18.41 -1.46 2.43
C LEU A 223 -17.03 -1.22 1.79
N GLY A 224 -16.64 -1.96 0.74
CA GLY A 224 -15.38 -1.78 0.03
C GLY A 224 -15.36 -0.69 -1.06
N ARG A 225 -16.52 -0.23 -1.53
CA ARG A 225 -16.69 0.48 -2.82
C ARG A 225 -16.72 2.00 -2.74
N GLU A 226 -17.44 2.55 -1.79
CA GLU A 226 -17.66 3.99 -1.74
C GLU A 226 -16.44 4.72 -1.19
N PRO A 227 -16.01 5.82 -1.78
CA PRO A 227 -14.95 6.63 -1.19
C PRO A 227 -15.38 7.08 0.21
N LEU A 228 -14.44 7.04 1.18
CA LEU A 228 -14.72 7.49 2.53
C LEU A 228 -15.03 8.99 2.55
N GLY A 229 -16.22 9.36 2.96
CA GLY A 229 -16.64 10.74 3.21
C GLY A 229 -16.13 11.24 4.57
N LYS A 230 -14.80 11.31 4.76
CA LYS A 230 -14.22 11.76 6.04
C LYS A 230 -14.56 13.21 6.32
N ARG A 231 -15.14 13.45 7.49
CA ARG A 231 -15.44 14.78 8.05
C ARG A 231 -15.28 14.77 9.57
N PRO A 232 -15.18 15.94 10.24
CA PRO A 232 -15.19 15.98 11.70
C PRO A 232 -16.49 15.36 12.23
N VAL A 233 -16.36 14.43 13.17
CA VAL A 233 -17.47 13.73 13.82
C VAL A 233 -17.36 13.97 15.31
N ASP A 234 -18.41 14.58 15.89
CA ASP A 234 -18.63 14.58 17.33
C ASP A 234 -18.99 13.19 17.78
N MET A 235 -17.98 12.49 18.29
CA MET A 235 -18.11 11.09 18.67
C MET A 235 -19.08 10.88 19.82
N ARG A 236 -19.13 11.84 20.77
CA ARG A 236 -20.02 11.78 21.92
C ARG A 236 -21.48 11.90 21.51
N ALA A 237 -21.79 12.87 20.66
CA ALA A 237 -23.15 13.06 20.13
C ALA A 237 -23.61 11.82 19.35
N LEU A 238 -22.76 11.27 18.49
CA LEU A 238 -23.04 10.06 17.72
C LEU A 238 -23.36 8.85 18.62
N VAL A 239 -22.56 8.62 19.65
CA VAL A 239 -22.76 7.51 20.59
C VAL A 239 -24.04 7.70 21.39
N GLN A 240 -24.32 8.92 21.85
CA GLN A 240 -25.57 9.22 22.58
C GLN A 240 -26.82 8.97 21.73
N GLU A 241 -26.81 9.34 20.46
CA GLU A 241 -27.88 9.06 19.51
C GLU A 241 -28.10 7.54 19.36
N VAL A 242 -27.03 6.78 19.09
CA VAL A 242 -27.10 5.32 18.92
C VAL A 242 -27.60 4.62 20.19
N VAL A 243 -27.12 5.02 21.37
CA VAL A 243 -27.54 4.46 22.64
C VAL A 243 -29.03 4.76 22.89
N GLY A 244 -29.48 6.00 22.65
CA GLY A 244 -30.86 6.39 22.79
C GLY A 244 -31.82 5.59 21.89
N GLU A 245 -31.46 5.38 20.63
CA GLU A 245 -32.25 4.56 19.71
C GLU A 245 -32.37 3.10 20.17
N LEU A 246 -31.24 2.48 20.55
CA LEU A 246 -31.23 1.07 20.97
C LEU A 246 -31.97 0.87 22.29
N GLN A 247 -31.92 1.82 23.23
CA GLN A 247 -32.71 1.77 24.46
C GLN A 247 -34.21 1.98 24.19
N ALA A 248 -34.56 2.87 23.27
CA ALA A 248 -35.95 3.08 22.86
C ALA A 248 -36.59 1.85 22.19
N ALA A 249 -35.78 1.05 21.49
CA ALA A 249 -36.24 -0.20 20.86
C ALA A 249 -36.56 -1.32 21.88
N GLU A 250 -35.92 -1.33 23.07
CA GLU A 250 -36.19 -2.31 24.15
C GLU A 250 -36.50 -1.57 25.48
N PRO A 251 -37.63 -0.87 25.63
CA PRO A 251 -37.90 0.01 26.80
C PRO A 251 -38.03 -0.72 28.10
N ALA A 252 -38.40 -2.02 28.09
CA ALA A 252 -38.51 -2.84 29.27
C ALA A 252 -37.13 -3.25 29.88
N ARG A 253 -36.04 -2.95 29.16
CA ARG A 253 -34.70 -3.32 29.54
C ARG A 253 -33.96 -2.19 30.26
N GLN A 254 -33.61 -2.42 31.49
CA GLN A 254 -32.77 -1.50 32.27
C GLN A 254 -31.31 -1.93 32.16
N ALA A 255 -30.49 -1.09 31.52
CA ALA A 255 -29.03 -1.21 31.50
C ALA A 255 -28.40 0.14 31.90
N ASP A 256 -27.46 0.10 32.83
CA ASP A 256 -26.66 1.27 33.20
C ASP A 256 -25.60 1.50 32.11
N ILE A 257 -25.79 2.50 31.24
CA ILE A 257 -24.87 2.84 30.17
C ILE A 257 -24.16 4.14 30.51
N ARG A 258 -22.86 4.08 30.74
CA ARG A 258 -22.01 5.22 31.10
C ARG A 258 -21.18 5.66 29.93
N ILE A 259 -21.35 6.90 29.47
CA ILE A 259 -20.60 7.51 28.38
C ILE A 259 -19.60 8.50 28.98
N GLY A 260 -18.33 8.13 28.94
CA GLY A 260 -17.20 8.98 29.37
C GLY A 260 -16.78 10.02 28.30
N GLU A 261 -15.54 10.45 28.37
CA GLU A 261 -14.95 11.31 27.36
C GLU A 261 -14.72 10.51 26.06
N LEU A 262 -15.02 11.15 24.93
CA LEU A 262 -14.83 10.59 23.59
C LEU A 262 -14.23 11.69 22.71
N PRO A 263 -12.98 11.57 22.27
CA PRO A 263 -12.38 12.55 21.37
C PRO A 263 -13.05 12.51 19.99
N ASP A 264 -13.18 13.68 19.34
CA ASP A 264 -13.70 13.80 17.99
C ASP A 264 -12.78 13.10 16.98
N ALA A 265 -13.32 12.61 15.87
CA ALA A 265 -12.56 11.93 14.83
C ALA A 265 -12.79 12.52 13.44
N GLN A 266 -11.79 12.37 12.57
CA GLN A 266 -11.91 12.58 11.12
C GLN A 266 -12.33 11.26 10.44
N ALA A 267 -13.64 11.09 10.24
CA ALA A 267 -14.18 9.81 9.78
C ALA A 267 -15.47 9.98 8.99
N ASP A 268 -15.95 8.90 8.40
CA ASP A 268 -17.28 8.82 7.78
C ASP A 268 -18.32 8.57 8.86
N PRO A 269 -19.25 9.52 9.12
CA PRO A 269 -20.20 9.39 10.22
C PRO A 269 -21.17 8.23 10.07
N SER A 270 -21.56 7.89 8.83
CA SER A 270 -22.50 6.82 8.56
C SER A 270 -21.90 5.46 8.89
N LEU A 271 -20.64 5.28 8.53
CA LEU A 271 -19.88 4.07 8.83
C LEU A 271 -19.54 3.97 10.33
N LEU A 272 -19.18 5.08 10.98
CA LEU A 272 -18.95 5.06 12.43
C LEU A 272 -20.23 4.80 13.23
N ARG A 273 -21.37 5.33 12.77
CA ARG A 273 -22.65 4.98 13.35
C ARG A 273 -22.90 3.48 13.32
N GLN A 274 -22.58 2.84 12.19
CA GLN A 274 -22.70 1.38 12.06
C GLN A 274 -21.76 0.62 13.00
N VAL A 275 -20.53 1.14 13.23
CA VAL A 275 -19.60 0.58 14.23
C VAL A 275 -20.26 0.59 15.61
N TRP A 276 -20.75 1.76 16.05
CA TRP A 276 -21.34 1.90 17.38
C TRP A 276 -22.64 1.11 17.53
N VAL A 277 -23.51 1.08 16.53
CA VAL A 277 -24.72 0.22 16.54
C VAL A 277 -24.36 -1.24 16.79
N ASN A 278 -23.36 -1.78 16.07
CA ASN A 278 -22.94 -3.17 16.25
C ASN A 278 -22.33 -3.43 17.63
N LEU A 279 -21.47 -2.53 18.11
CA LEU A 279 -20.79 -2.71 19.40
C LEU A 279 -21.77 -2.55 20.59
N VAL A 280 -22.62 -1.52 20.57
CA VAL A 280 -23.60 -1.27 21.65
C VAL A 280 -24.68 -2.35 21.66
N ALA A 281 -25.20 -2.76 20.50
CA ALA A 281 -26.16 -3.88 20.40
C ALA A 281 -25.57 -5.19 20.92
N ASN A 282 -24.29 -5.46 20.65
CA ASN A 282 -23.60 -6.62 21.22
C ASN A 282 -23.48 -6.51 22.75
N ALA A 283 -23.07 -5.40 23.30
CA ALA A 283 -22.98 -5.18 24.75
C ALA A 283 -24.34 -5.35 25.44
N LEU A 284 -25.38 -4.79 24.87
CA LEU A 284 -26.76 -4.98 25.32
C LEU A 284 -27.16 -6.45 25.26
N LYS A 285 -26.92 -7.15 24.17
CA LYS A 285 -27.26 -8.56 23.99
C LYS A 285 -26.55 -9.46 24.98
N PHE A 286 -25.25 -9.35 25.17
CA PHE A 286 -24.47 -10.24 26.02
C PHE A 286 -24.63 -9.98 27.53
N THR A 287 -25.16 -8.80 27.91
CA THR A 287 -25.54 -8.47 29.28
C THR A 287 -26.99 -8.86 29.63
N ARG A 288 -27.75 -9.49 28.71
CA ARG A 288 -29.19 -9.78 28.87
C ARG A 288 -29.49 -10.65 30.09
N ARG A 289 -28.56 -11.48 30.53
CA ARG A 289 -28.71 -12.39 31.72
C ARG A 289 -28.19 -11.76 33.01
N ARG A 290 -27.72 -10.52 33.00
CA ARG A 290 -27.24 -9.81 34.20
C ARG A 290 -28.38 -9.06 34.87
N GLU A 291 -28.53 -9.20 36.15
CA GLU A 291 -29.48 -8.45 36.95
C GLU A 291 -29.18 -6.94 36.93
N HIS A 292 -27.89 -6.61 36.99
CA HIS A 292 -27.36 -5.25 36.84
C HIS A 292 -26.44 -5.17 35.62
N ALA A 293 -27.03 -4.91 34.46
CA ALA A 293 -26.25 -4.72 33.24
C ALA A 293 -25.50 -3.38 33.27
N LEU A 294 -24.18 -3.42 33.15
CA LEU A 294 -23.31 -2.24 33.09
C LEU A 294 -22.55 -2.22 31.77
N ILE A 295 -22.64 -1.10 31.06
CA ILE A 295 -21.93 -0.84 29.82
C ILE A 295 -21.18 0.48 29.95
N GLU A 296 -19.88 0.47 29.78
CA GLU A 296 -19.02 1.65 29.86
C GLU A 296 -18.41 1.95 28.49
N ILE A 297 -18.61 3.18 28.00
CA ILE A 297 -18.09 3.66 26.72
C ILE A 297 -17.16 4.84 27.01
N GLY A 298 -15.94 4.81 26.44
CA GLY A 298 -14.97 5.86 26.65
C GLY A 298 -13.92 5.90 25.56
N GLY A 299 -13.09 6.94 25.61
CA GLY A 299 -11.98 7.11 24.68
C GLY A 299 -10.89 8.00 25.25
N ALA A 300 -9.73 8.00 24.59
CA ALA A 300 -8.61 8.86 24.93
C ALA A 300 -7.81 9.22 23.66
N ALA A 301 -7.33 10.44 23.62
CA ALA A 301 -6.29 10.82 22.66
C ALA A 301 -4.95 10.25 23.14
N ARG A 302 -4.26 9.46 22.30
CA ARG A 302 -2.98 8.86 22.64
C ARG A 302 -1.91 9.42 21.70
N ALA A 303 -0.83 9.95 22.25
CA ALA A 303 0.35 10.29 21.46
C ALA A 303 0.86 9.00 20.79
N GLY A 304 1.05 9.03 19.48
CA GLY A 304 1.39 7.85 18.69
C GLY A 304 2.63 7.15 19.20
N ASP A 305 2.51 5.87 19.53
CA ASP A 305 3.64 5.00 19.91
C ASP A 305 4.49 4.73 18.65
N GLN A 306 5.82 4.85 18.77
CA GLN A 306 6.80 4.79 17.67
C GLN A 306 6.98 3.37 17.06
N GLY A 307 6.06 2.44 17.26
CA GLY A 307 6.25 1.02 16.97
C GLY A 307 5.79 0.46 15.62
N ARG A 308 4.75 0.98 14.98
CA ARG A 308 4.24 0.45 13.68
C ARG A 308 3.40 1.47 12.91
N GLY A 309 4.03 2.32 12.13
CA GLY A 309 3.33 3.18 11.17
C GLY A 309 3.71 4.67 11.32
N ARG A 310 3.67 5.40 10.25
CA ARG A 310 4.07 6.81 10.04
C ARG A 310 4.21 7.64 11.31
N ALA A 311 5.41 8.08 11.57
CA ALA A 311 5.75 8.97 12.68
C ALA A 311 4.82 10.20 12.75
N GLY A 312 4.18 10.43 13.92
CA GLY A 312 3.64 11.73 14.29
C GLY A 312 2.12 11.91 14.23
N ALA A 313 1.29 10.93 13.86
CA ALA A 313 -0.17 11.13 13.91
C ALA A 313 -0.72 10.73 15.29
N GLU A 314 -1.44 11.66 15.93
CA GLU A 314 -2.19 11.42 17.16
C GLU A 314 -3.26 10.36 16.90
N GLN A 315 -3.14 9.19 17.55
CA GLN A 315 -4.15 8.13 17.46
C GLN A 315 -5.20 8.30 18.55
N LYS A 316 -6.47 8.21 18.17
CA LYS A 316 -7.60 8.26 19.10
C LYS A 316 -8.06 6.85 19.39
N LEU A 317 -8.10 6.51 20.67
CA LEU A 317 -8.54 5.20 21.17
C LEU A 317 -9.99 5.34 21.65
N TYR A 318 -10.82 4.38 21.26
CA TYR A 318 -12.21 4.24 21.73
C TYR A 318 -12.39 2.85 22.31
N SER A 319 -13.25 2.75 23.33
CA SER A 319 -13.54 1.49 23.99
C SER A 319 -14.99 1.38 24.39
N ILE A 320 -15.54 0.17 24.36
CA ILE A 320 -16.78 -0.21 24.97
C ILE A 320 -16.54 -1.46 25.80
N ARG A 321 -16.94 -1.42 27.07
CA ARG A 321 -16.81 -2.52 28.01
C ARG A 321 -18.19 -2.89 28.55
N ASP A 322 -18.47 -4.18 28.64
CA ASP A 322 -19.66 -4.72 29.25
C ASP A 322 -19.31 -5.72 30.37
N ASN A 323 -20.24 -5.95 31.30
CA ASN A 323 -20.14 -6.97 32.35
C ASN A 323 -20.89 -8.25 32.00
N GLY A 324 -21.04 -8.56 30.71
CA GLY A 324 -21.85 -9.67 30.21
C GLY A 324 -21.21 -11.04 30.35
N ALA A 325 -21.60 -11.97 29.46
CA ALA A 325 -21.16 -13.35 29.50
C ALA A 325 -19.65 -13.54 29.25
N GLY A 326 -19.00 -12.58 28.58
CA GLY A 326 -17.60 -12.70 28.20
C GLY A 326 -17.34 -13.87 27.24
N PHE A 327 -16.05 -14.13 26.94
CA PHE A 327 -15.63 -15.23 26.08
C PHE A 327 -14.19 -15.66 26.38
N ASP A 328 -13.78 -16.84 25.88
CA ASP A 328 -12.41 -17.36 26.04
C ASP A 328 -11.42 -16.46 25.24
N PRO A 329 -10.43 -15.82 25.89
CA PRO A 329 -9.45 -14.93 25.25
C PRO A 329 -8.71 -15.56 24.08
N ARG A 330 -8.49 -16.87 24.08
CA ARG A 330 -7.82 -17.62 23.00
C ARG A 330 -8.59 -17.60 21.69
N ARG A 331 -9.86 -17.21 21.72
CA ARG A 331 -10.73 -17.09 20.55
C ARG A 331 -10.95 -15.67 20.09
N ALA A 332 -10.30 -14.67 20.72
CA ALA A 332 -10.48 -13.24 20.42
C ALA A 332 -10.24 -12.89 18.96
N GLU A 333 -9.17 -13.43 18.33
CA GLU A 333 -8.87 -13.18 16.92
C GLU A 333 -9.98 -13.68 15.97
N ARG A 334 -10.66 -14.75 16.32
CA ARG A 334 -11.72 -15.34 15.50
C ARG A 334 -13.03 -14.54 15.53
N LEU A 335 -13.22 -13.67 16.53
CA LEU A 335 -14.44 -12.83 16.68
C LEU A 335 -14.72 -11.94 15.47
N PHE A 336 -13.68 -11.48 14.80
CA PHE A 336 -13.78 -10.57 13.67
C PHE A 336 -13.89 -11.30 12.33
N GLY A 337 -13.95 -12.63 12.35
CA GLY A 337 -14.19 -13.46 11.15
C GLY A 337 -15.67 -13.45 10.74
N ILE A 338 -15.92 -13.63 9.45
CA ILE A 338 -17.28 -13.71 8.91
C ILE A 338 -17.95 -14.99 9.40
N PHE A 339 -19.21 -14.91 9.86
CA PHE A 339 -20.01 -16.01 10.42
C PHE A 339 -19.41 -16.66 11.68
N GLN A 340 -18.47 -16.01 12.34
CA GLN A 340 -17.90 -16.54 13.59
C GLN A 340 -18.80 -16.21 14.80
N ARG A 341 -19.07 -17.23 15.59
CA ARG A 341 -19.84 -17.13 16.83
C ARG A 341 -19.11 -17.90 17.93
N LEU A 342 -18.97 -17.30 19.10
CA LEU A 342 -18.32 -17.95 20.26
C LEU A 342 -19.33 -18.59 21.21
N HIS A 343 -20.56 -18.09 21.25
CA HIS A 343 -21.66 -18.62 22.03
C HIS A 343 -22.62 -19.47 21.20
N ALA A 344 -23.26 -20.45 21.81
CA ALA A 344 -24.23 -21.30 21.15
C ALA A 344 -25.45 -20.52 20.67
N ALA A 345 -26.02 -20.95 19.52
CA ALA A 345 -27.16 -20.27 18.90
C ALA A 345 -28.40 -20.17 19.81
N LYS A 346 -28.55 -21.10 20.77
CA LYS A 346 -29.63 -21.11 21.76
C LYS A 346 -29.44 -20.08 22.88
N GLU A 347 -28.24 -19.55 23.07
CA GLU A 347 -27.96 -18.65 24.19
C GLU A 347 -28.09 -17.18 23.80
N PHE A 348 -27.59 -16.80 22.59
CA PHE A 348 -27.66 -15.45 22.11
C PHE A 348 -27.91 -15.43 20.59
N GLU A 349 -28.81 -14.56 20.16
CA GLU A 349 -29.17 -14.35 18.77
C GLU A 349 -28.06 -13.65 17.99
N GLY A 350 -28.08 -13.74 16.64
CA GLY A 350 -27.24 -12.95 15.74
C GLY A 350 -26.59 -13.77 14.63
N THR A 351 -26.18 -13.07 13.58
CA THR A 351 -25.64 -13.59 12.31
C THR A 351 -24.16 -13.94 12.37
N GLY A 352 -23.39 -13.31 13.29
CA GLY A 352 -21.93 -13.42 13.35
C GLY A 352 -21.18 -12.57 12.32
N VAL A 353 -21.86 -11.60 11.69
CA VAL A 353 -21.29 -10.70 10.68
C VAL A 353 -20.98 -9.30 11.28
N GLY A 354 -21.70 -8.87 12.32
CA GLY A 354 -21.59 -7.51 12.86
C GLY A 354 -20.16 -7.08 13.22
N LEU A 355 -19.37 -7.95 13.87
CA LEU A 355 -17.98 -7.62 14.23
C LEU A 355 -17.03 -7.62 13.02
N SER A 356 -17.29 -8.39 11.97
CA SER A 356 -16.54 -8.33 10.73
C SER A 356 -16.78 -7.02 9.99
N ILE A 357 -18.02 -6.49 10.04
CA ILE A 357 -18.37 -5.15 9.54
C ILE A 357 -17.58 -4.10 10.33
N VAL A 358 -17.58 -4.16 11.66
CA VAL A 358 -16.82 -3.23 12.52
C VAL A 358 -15.35 -3.22 12.13
N ARG A 359 -14.72 -4.39 12.05
CA ARG A 359 -13.33 -4.53 11.64
C ARG A 359 -13.07 -3.90 10.28
N ARG A 360 -13.89 -4.19 9.29
CA ARG A 360 -13.74 -3.67 7.93
C ARG A 360 -13.86 -2.14 7.88
N VAL A 361 -14.80 -1.57 8.63
CA VAL A 361 -14.96 -0.11 8.72
C VAL A 361 -13.75 0.54 9.35
N ILE A 362 -13.26 0.02 10.48
CA ILE A 362 -12.10 0.57 11.19
C ILE A 362 -10.83 0.47 10.33
N GLU A 363 -10.57 -0.68 9.70
CA GLU A 363 -9.42 -0.88 8.78
C GLU A 363 -9.47 0.10 7.59
N ARG A 364 -10.64 0.37 7.03
CA ARG A 364 -10.80 1.38 5.96
C ARG A 364 -10.46 2.81 6.42
N HIS A 365 -10.72 3.12 7.67
CA HIS A 365 -10.33 4.41 8.25
C HIS A 365 -8.84 4.50 8.58
N GLY A 366 -8.09 3.39 8.48
CA GLY A 366 -6.67 3.29 8.81
C GLY A 366 -6.42 3.00 10.29
N GLY A 367 -7.45 2.54 11.01
CA GLY A 367 -7.38 2.13 12.39
C GLY A 367 -7.21 0.63 12.60
N SER A 368 -7.22 0.21 13.85
CA SER A 368 -7.14 -1.19 14.30
C SER A 368 -8.21 -1.46 15.35
N ILE A 369 -8.68 -2.72 15.44
CA ILE A 369 -9.64 -3.16 16.45
C ILE A 369 -9.16 -4.44 17.12
N TRP A 370 -9.39 -4.56 18.44
CA TRP A 370 -9.15 -5.76 19.22
C TRP A 370 -10.16 -5.90 20.35
N ALA A 371 -10.17 -7.07 20.98
CA ALA A 371 -11.08 -7.36 22.09
C ALA A 371 -10.33 -8.07 23.22
N GLU A 372 -10.73 -7.76 24.45
CA GLU A 372 -10.27 -8.39 25.67
C GLU A 372 -11.49 -8.93 26.42
N SER A 373 -11.40 -10.10 26.98
CA SER A 373 -12.52 -10.71 27.70
C SER A 373 -12.06 -11.80 28.66
N GLU A 374 -12.90 -12.05 29.65
CA GLU A 374 -12.80 -13.19 30.54
C GLU A 374 -14.21 -13.79 30.69
N PRO A 375 -14.35 -15.15 30.61
CA PRO A 375 -15.64 -15.80 30.78
C PRO A 375 -16.34 -15.35 32.07
N ASP A 376 -17.62 -15.02 31.97
CA ASP A 376 -18.49 -14.53 33.05
C ASP A 376 -18.11 -13.18 33.70
N LYS A 377 -17.07 -12.51 33.20
CA LYS A 377 -16.68 -11.15 33.66
C LYS A 377 -16.93 -10.04 32.65
N GLY A 378 -17.40 -10.39 31.46
CA GLY A 378 -17.71 -9.46 30.38
C GLY A 378 -16.62 -9.33 29.34
N ALA A 379 -16.79 -8.38 28.41
CA ALA A 379 -15.89 -8.11 27.31
C ALA A 379 -15.59 -6.63 27.19
N ALA A 380 -14.43 -6.30 26.62
CA ALA A 380 -14.04 -4.95 26.22
C ALA A 380 -13.58 -4.99 24.77
N PHE A 381 -14.18 -4.13 23.95
CA PHE A 381 -13.76 -3.90 22.57
C PHE A 381 -13.08 -2.55 22.46
N HIS A 382 -11.94 -2.53 21.80
CA HIS A 382 -11.12 -1.36 21.64
C HIS A 382 -10.85 -1.13 20.15
N PHE A 383 -10.92 0.12 19.70
CA PHE A 383 -10.50 0.46 18.35
C PHE A 383 -9.78 1.81 18.29
N THR A 384 -8.94 1.97 17.29
CA THR A 384 -8.22 3.23 17.05
C THR A 384 -8.69 3.88 15.75
N LEU A 385 -8.61 5.21 15.71
CA LEU A 385 -8.74 6.01 14.49
C LEU A 385 -7.56 7.00 14.42
N PRO A 386 -7.07 7.33 13.21
CA PRO A 386 -6.04 8.34 13.01
C PRO A 386 -6.52 9.73 13.35
#